data_5a20374ab340204ff97ee52d4fa427ef
#
_entry.id   5a20374ab340204ff97ee52d4fa427ef
#
_cell.length_a   1.000
_cell.length_b   1.000
_cell.length_c   1.000
_cell.angle_alpha   90.00
_cell.angle_beta   90.00
_cell.angle_gamma   90.00
#
_symmetry.space_group_name_H-M   'P 1'
#
loop_
_entity.id
_entity.type
_entity.pdbx_description
1 polymer ?
#
loop_
_entity_poly.entity_id
_entity_poly.type
_entity_poly.pdbx_seq_one_letter_code
_entity_poly.pdbx_strand_id
1 'polypeptide(L)'
;MKHRASPRFWSSYEALPVAVQELADRTYEQLKTDPRHPSLHLKRIGRFWSVLVGLRHRALAVQASEDELLWVWIGTHAQYDQLLNKG
;
A
#
# COMPACT_ATOMS: atom_id res chain seq x y z
N MET A 1 -8.57 8.64 -9.75
CA MET A 1 -8.63 8.31 -8.31
C MET A 1 -7.55 9.07 -7.55
N LYS A 2 -7.92 9.64 -6.41
CA LYS A 2 -6.98 10.39 -5.58
C LYS A 2 -6.36 9.48 -4.54
N HIS A 3 -5.10 9.76 -4.20
CA HIS A 3 -4.36 9.02 -3.20
C HIS A 3 -3.85 9.98 -2.13
N ARG A 4 -4.09 9.63 -0.88
CA ARG A 4 -3.55 10.37 0.27
C ARG A 4 -2.87 9.37 1.18
N ALA A 5 -1.98 9.86 2.04
CA ALA A 5 -1.28 9.02 3.00
C ALA A 5 -1.47 9.61 4.40
N SER A 6 -1.81 8.76 5.35
CA SER A 6 -1.99 9.16 6.74
C SER A 6 -0.64 9.31 7.45
N PRO A 7 -0.59 10.00 8.60
CA PRO A 7 0.64 10.04 9.41
C PRO A 7 1.13 8.63 9.77
N ARG A 8 0.21 7.71 10.02
CA ARG A 8 0.56 6.32 10.34
C ARG A 8 1.26 5.63 9.17
N PHE A 9 0.82 5.91 7.93
CA PHE A 9 1.51 5.40 6.75
C PHE A 9 2.95 5.89 6.71
N TRP A 10 3.16 7.18 6.93
CA TRP A 10 4.51 7.76 6.88
C TRP A 10 5.41 7.18 7.95
N SER A 11 4.88 6.90 9.14
CA SER A 11 5.66 6.23 10.19
C SER A 11 6.12 4.84 9.73
N SER A 12 5.24 4.08 9.09
CA SER A 12 5.60 2.77 8.55
C SER A 12 6.62 2.89 7.42
N TYR A 13 6.43 3.87 6.55
CA TYR A 13 7.32 4.11 5.41
C TYR A 13 8.73 4.46 5.86
N GLU A 14 8.83 5.35 6.85
CA GLU A 14 10.13 5.78 7.36
C GLU A 14 10.92 4.66 8.03
N ALA A 15 10.24 3.64 8.52
CA ALA A 15 10.88 2.48 9.12
C ALA A 15 11.44 1.49 8.09
N LEU A 16 11.13 1.69 6.80
CA LEU A 16 11.60 0.80 5.74
C LEU A 16 13.03 1.13 5.33
N PRO A 17 13.82 0.12 4.89
CA PRO A 17 15.09 0.38 4.23
C PRO A 17 14.92 1.30 3.02
N VAL A 18 15.94 2.10 2.71
CA VAL A 18 15.88 3.06 1.60
C VAL A 18 15.53 2.37 0.28
N ALA A 19 16.08 1.20 0.01
CA ALA A 19 15.79 0.47 -1.22
C ALA A 19 14.30 0.13 -1.35
N VAL A 20 13.64 -0.16 -0.23
CA VAL A 20 12.20 -0.47 -0.21
C VAL A 20 11.38 0.82 -0.36
N GLN A 21 11.84 1.91 0.24
CA GLN A 21 11.20 3.21 0.04
C GLN A 21 11.19 3.60 -1.43
N GLU A 22 12.28 3.35 -2.14
CA GLU A 22 12.37 3.62 -3.57
C GLU A 22 11.40 2.75 -4.37
N LEU A 23 11.26 1.48 -3.99
CA LEU A 23 10.26 0.61 -4.59
C LEU A 23 8.84 1.12 -4.35
N ALA A 24 8.58 1.59 -3.14
CA ALA A 24 7.28 2.16 -2.80
C ALA A 24 6.99 3.41 -3.63
N ASP A 25 7.98 4.27 -3.82
CA ASP A 25 7.82 5.47 -4.62
C ASP A 25 7.48 5.14 -6.07
N ARG A 26 8.15 4.14 -6.65
CA ARG A 26 7.86 3.69 -8.00
C ARG A 26 6.48 3.04 -8.12
N THR A 27 6.10 2.27 -7.10
CA THR A 27 4.78 1.66 -7.05
C THR A 27 3.69 2.73 -7.03
N TYR A 28 3.91 3.80 -6.28
CA TYR A 28 2.98 4.91 -6.21
C TYR A 28 2.81 5.59 -7.57
N GLU A 29 3.92 5.84 -8.28
CA GLU A 29 3.86 6.41 -9.62
C GLU A 29 3.09 5.51 -10.58
N GLN A 30 3.34 4.21 -10.52
CA GLN A 30 2.62 3.24 -11.34
C GLN A 30 1.13 3.24 -11.01
N LEU A 31 0.79 3.31 -9.73
CA LEU A 31 -0.59 3.30 -9.26
C LEU A 31 -1.36 4.53 -9.76
N LYS A 32 -0.69 5.70 -9.84
CA LYS A 32 -1.31 6.91 -10.35
C LYS A 32 -1.57 6.84 -11.85
N THR A 33 -0.64 6.24 -12.60
CA THR A 33 -0.73 6.21 -14.06
C THR A 33 -1.52 5.03 -14.59
N ASP A 34 -1.42 3.88 -13.93
CA ASP A 34 -2.11 2.66 -14.36
C ASP A 34 -2.44 1.77 -13.16
N PRO A 35 -3.54 2.08 -12.44
CA PRO A 35 -3.91 1.32 -11.23
C PRO A 35 -4.25 -0.14 -11.52
N ARG A 36 -4.48 -0.51 -12.77
CA ARG A 36 -4.79 -1.90 -13.14
C ARG A 36 -3.57 -2.67 -13.62
N HIS A 37 -2.39 -2.08 -13.54
CA HIS A 37 -1.18 -2.76 -13.97
C HIS A 37 -1.01 -4.06 -13.17
N PRO A 38 -0.76 -5.22 -13.85
CA PRO A 38 -0.72 -6.51 -13.17
C PRO A 38 0.32 -6.61 -12.05
N SER A 39 1.46 -5.90 -12.18
CA SER A 39 2.51 -5.95 -11.17
C SER A 39 2.09 -5.39 -9.82
N LEU A 40 1.06 -4.56 -9.79
CA LEU A 40 0.57 -3.95 -8.53
C LEU A 40 -0.23 -4.94 -7.69
N HIS A 41 -0.85 -5.93 -8.31
CA HIS A 41 -1.77 -6.84 -7.61
C HIS A 41 -2.75 -6.09 -6.71
N LEU A 42 -3.30 -4.98 -7.23
CA LEU A 42 -4.26 -4.18 -6.49
C LEU A 42 -5.53 -5.00 -6.29
N LYS A 43 -5.90 -5.24 -5.03
CA LYS A 43 -7.07 -6.04 -4.73
C LYS A 43 -7.72 -5.57 -3.44
N ARG A 44 -9.02 -5.87 -3.33
CA ARG A 44 -9.78 -5.56 -2.14
C ARG A 44 -9.77 -6.75 -1.18
N ILE A 45 -9.47 -6.47 0.09
CA ILE A 45 -9.48 -7.48 1.16
C ILE A 45 -10.28 -6.88 2.31
N GLY A 46 -11.53 -7.36 2.47
CA GLY A 46 -12.44 -6.76 3.45
C GLY A 46 -12.66 -5.29 3.14
N ARG A 47 -12.36 -4.43 4.11
CA ARG A 47 -12.49 -2.98 3.93
C ARG A 47 -11.21 -2.32 3.42
N PHE A 48 -10.15 -3.10 3.19
CA PHE A 48 -8.87 -2.55 2.75
C PHE A 48 -8.65 -2.77 1.26
N TRP A 49 -7.85 -1.89 0.68
CA TRP A 49 -7.24 -2.12 -0.61
C TRP A 49 -5.77 -2.44 -0.37
N SER A 50 -5.26 -3.43 -1.08
CA SER A 50 -3.90 -3.91 -0.92
C SER A 50 -3.15 -3.80 -2.23
N VAL A 51 -1.90 -3.34 -2.18
CA VAL A 51 -1.03 -3.29 -3.36
C VAL A 51 0.30 -3.93 -3.01
N LEU A 52 0.90 -4.61 -3.98
CA LEU A 52 2.20 -5.25 -3.83
C LEU A 52 3.29 -4.21 -4.07
N VAL A 53 4.27 -4.15 -3.18
CA VAL A 53 5.43 -3.26 -3.29
C VAL A 53 6.67 -4.14 -3.39
N GLY A 54 7.20 -4.28 -4.60
CA GLY A 54 8.23 -5.28 -4.87
C GLY A 54 7.66 -6.67 -4.63
N LEU A 55 8.52 -7.62 -4.26
CA LEU A 55 8.10 -9.00 -4.05
C LEU A 55 7.77 -9.34 -2.59
N ARG A 56 8.23 -8.52 -1.66
CA ARG A 56 8.18 -8.87 -0.23
C ARG A 56 7.42 -7.89 0.65
N HIS A 57 6.86 -6.84 0.07
CA HIS A 57 6.19 -5.80 0.84
C HIS A 57 4.80 -5.54 0.29
N ARG A 58 3.91 -5.04 1.15
CA ARG A 58 2.56 -4.65 0.79
C ARG A 58 2.18 -3.36 1.47
N ALA A 59 1.29 -2.61 0.83
CA ALA A 59 0.70 -1.42 1.42
C ALA A 59 -0.81 -1.59 1.49
N LEU A 60 -1.42 -0.98 2.50
CA LEU A 60 -2.87 -1.03 2.72
C LEU A 60 -3.47 0.36 2.70
N ALA A 61 -4.64 0.47 2.09
CA ALA A 61 -5.42 1.70 2.07
C ALA A 61 -6.86 1.42 2.47
N VAL A 62 -7.54 2.45 2.95
CA VAL A 62 -8.98 2.42 3.16
C VAL A 62 -9.63 3.37 2.16
N GLN A 63 -10.86 3.08 1.77
CA GLN A 63 -11.60 3.94 0.87
C GLN A 63 -12.16 5.12 1.65
N ALA A 64 -11.64 6.31 1.38
CA ALA A 64 -12.05 7.53 2.07
C ALA A 64 -13.29 8.15 1.43
N SER A 65 -13.43 7.99 0.10
CA SER A 65 -14.60 8.41 -0.66
C SER A 65 -14.65 7.60 -1.94
N GLU A 66 -15.65 7.83 -2.78
CA GLU A 66 -15.78 7.09 -4.05
C GLU A 66 -14.54 7.21 -4.93
N ASP A 67 -13.82 8.32 -4.82
CA ASP A 67 -12.69 8.61 -5.70
C ASP A 67 -11.38 8.80 -4.94
N GLU A 68 -11.31 8.35 -3.68
CA GLU A 68 -10.12 8.59 -2.87
C GLU A 68 -9.76 7.39 -2.01
N LEU A 69 -8.47 7.02 -2.07
CA LEU A 69 -7.88 6.01 -1.19
C LEU A 69 -6.94 6.69 -0.20
N LEU A 70 -7.08 6.34 1.07
CA LEU A 70 -6.18 6.80 2.13
C LEU A 70 -5.26 5.65 2.51
N TRP A 71 -3.98 5.77 2.19
CA TRP A 71 -2.98 4.77 2.53
C TRP A 71 -2.63 4.88 4.01
N VAL A 72 -2.74 3.77 4.71
CA VAL A 72 -2.63 3.75 6.18
C VAL A 72 -1.49 2.91 6.70
N TRP A 73 -0.89 2.07 5.88
CA TRP A 73 0.17 1.17 6.34
C TRP A 73 0.98 0.64 5.17
N ILE A 74 2.26 0.37 5.42
CA ILE A 74 3.15 -0.32 4.50
C ILE A 74 4.15 -1.14 5.33
N GLY A 75 4.46 -2.36 4.89
CA GLY A 75 5.39 -3.22 5.60
C GLY A 75 5.65 -4.51 4.84
N THR A 76 6.26 -5.48 5.51
CA THR A 76 6.59 -6.77 4.91
C THR A 76 5.34 -7.62 4.71
N HIS A 77 5.42 -8.57 3.78
CA HIS A 77 4.34 -9.52 3.53
C HIS A 77 4.00 -10.31 4.80
N ALA A 78 5.02 -10.66 5.59
CA ALA A 78 4.80 -11.38 6.86
C ALA A 78 4.00 -10.53 7.86
N GLN A 79 4.35 -9.25 7.98
CA GLN A 79 3.59 -8.31 8.83
C GLN A 79 2.16 -8.12 8.31
N TYR A 80 2.00 -8.05 7.01
CA TYR A 80 0.69 -7.95 6.37
C TYR A 80 -0.19 -9.15 6.73
N ASP A 81 0.36 -10.36 6.63
CA ASP A 81 -0.37 -11.57 6.99
C ASP A 81 -0.79 -11.56 8.46
N GLN A 82 0.09 -11.11 9.34
CA GLN A 82 -0.23 -11.00 10.77
C GLN A 82 -1.36 -10.00 11.03
N LEU A 83 -1.35 -8.87 10.35
CA LEU A 83 -2.40 -7.86 10.51
C LEU A 83 -3.77 -8.41 10.10
N LEU A 84 -3.82 -9.12 8.98
CA LEU A 84 -5.07 -9.66 8.47
C LEU A 84 -5.58 -10.84 9.28
N ASN A 85 -4.68 -11.65 9.84
CA ASN A 85 -5.06 -12.82 10.62
C ASN A 85 -5.58 -12.46 12.02
N LYS A 86 -5.25 -11.28 12.51
CA LYS A 86 -5.72 -10.82 13.82
C LYS A 86 -7.06 -10.12 13.75
N GLY A 87 -7.44 -9.76 12.56
CA GLY A 87 -8.69 -9.03 12.35
C GLY A 87 -9.90 -9.88 12.43
#